data_a26993e22f9cab9c849a8cf43c9ee8fb
#
_entry.id   a26993e22f9cab9c849a8cf43c9ee8fb
#
_cell.length_a   1.000
_cell.length_b   1.000
_cell.length_c   1.000
_cell.angle_alpha   90.00
_cell.angle_beta   90.00
_cell.angle_gamma   90.00
#
_symmetry.space_group_name_H-M   'P 1'
#
loop_
_entity.id
_entity.type
_entity.pdbx_description
1 polymer ?
#
loop_
_entity_poly.entity_id
_entity_poly.type
_entity_poly.pdbx_seq_one_letter_code
_entity_poly.pdbx_strand_id
1 'polypeptide(L)'
;MNADSARHEVFGDSLACEEVRPAAFIPGALSPAAARTACLRGESLLRSLAVVEDSRGDESDEHGASDVVLHRIEAKLDLLTALVASRFAEHFDPRRPLRWSSLGACLEVDDAVAPGTGGALRVQPSDWLPETLLLPATVVASVAHGRGQQLWLRFGPLTPALESALARHLFRVHRRAIAESRRVR
;
A
#
# COMPACT_ATOMS: atom_id res chain seq x y z
N MET A 1 -22.16 -7.64 -9.95
CA MET A 1 -21.27 -8.61 -9.29
C MET A 1 -21.51 -8.51 -7.80
N ASN A 2 -21.62 -9.61 -7.07
CA ASN A 2 -21.76 -9.61 -5.61
C ASN A 2 -20.38 -9.52 -4.93
N ALA A 3 -20.38 -9.28 -3.60
CA ALA A 3 -19.15 -9.11 -2.82
C ALA A 3 -18.23 -10.35 -2.86
N ASP A 4 -18.78 -11.56 -2.85
CA ASP A 4 -17.98 -12.80 -2.86
C ASP A 4 -17.28 -13.01 -4.19
N SER A 5 -17.96 -12.74 -5.31
CA SER A 5 -17.35 -12.80 -6.65
C SER A 5 -16.25 -11.75 -6.80
N ALA A 6 -16.51 -10.53 -6.32
CA ALA A 6 -15.51 -9.45 -6.33
C ALA A 6 -14.28 -9.80 -5.46
N ARG A 7 -14.52 -10.40 -4.29
CA ARG A 7 -13.46 -10.86 -3.38
C ARG A 7 -12.55 -11.89 -4.05
N HIS A 8 -13.15 -12.90 -4.69
CA HIS A 8 -12.40 -13.93 -5.40
C HIS A 8 -11.59 -13.35 -6.57
N GLU A 9 -12.21 -12.45 -7.33
CA GLU A 9 -11.56 -11.81 -8.48
C GLU A 9 -10.40 -10.88 -8.08
N VAL A 10 -10.52 -10.16 -6.95
CA VAL A 10 -9.52 -9.17 -6.51
C VAL A 10 -8.41 -9.80 -5.71
N PHE A 11 -8.69 -10.81 -4.88
CA PHE A 11 -7.69 -11.39 -3.99
C PHE A 11 -7.24 -12.79 -4.38
N GLY A 12 -8.12 -13.61 -5.00
CA GLY A 12 -7.80 -15.01 -5.28
C GLY A 12 -7.26 -15.73 -4.04
N ASP A 13 -6.14 -16.41 -4.21
CA ASP A 13 -5.40 -17.10 -3.13
C ASP A 13 -4.25 -16.24 -2.55
N SER A 14 -4.17 -14.94 -2.92
CA SER A 14 -3.09 -14.07 -2.46
C SER A 14 -3.26 -13.69 -0.98
N LEU A 15 -2.13 -13.46 -0.31
CA LEU A 15 -2.12 -12.92 1.05
C LEU A 15 -2.80 -11.54 1.07
N ALA A 16 -3.88 -11.41 1.82
CA ALA A 16 -4.56 -10.14 2.03
C ALA A 16 -4.45 -9.71 3.50
N CYS A 17 -4.13 -8.44 3.72
CA CYS A 17 -4.06 -7.81 5.03
C CYS A 17 -5.27 -6.89 5.24
N GLU A 18 -5.74 -6.82 6.48
CA GLU A 18 -6.80 -5.90 6.90
C GLU A 18 -6.23 -4.88 7.86
N GLU A 19 -6.43 -3.61 7.56
CA GLU A 19 -5.90 -2.49 8.34
C GLU A 19 -6.87 -1.31 8.30
N VAL A 20 -6.71 -0.35 9.21
CA VAL A 20 -7.35 0.97 9.12
C VAL A 20 -6.29 1.98 8.74
N ARG A 21 -6.33 2.47 7.51
CA ARG A 21 -5.29 3.34 6.93
C ARG A 21 -5.89 4.60 6.30
N PRO A 22 -5.16 5.73 6.29
CA PRO A 22 -5.46 6.81 5.37
C PRO A 22 -5.43 6.28 3.95
N ALA A 23 -6.60 6.24 3.30
CA ALA A 23 -6.74 5.70 1.96
C ALA A 23 -7.91 6.31 1.20
N ALA A 24 -7.72 6.50 -0.11
CA ALA A 24 -8.75 6.96 -1.02
C ALA A 24 -8.58 6.34 -2.41
N PHE A 25 -9.67 6.13 -3.11
CA PHE A 25 -9.64 5.90 -4.55
C PHE A 25 -9.77 7.24 -5.28
N ILE A 26 -8.82 7.52 -6.14
CA ILE A 26 -8.79 8.72 -6.98
C ILE A 26 -9.26 8.31 -8.38
N PRO A 27 -10.49 8.65 -8.79
CA PRO A 27 -10.95 8.36 -10.13
C PRO A 27 -10.20 9.22 -11.16
N GLY A 28 -10.02 8.66 -12.35
CA GLY A 28 -9.30 9.29 -13.45
C GLY A 28 -8.16 8.39 -13.92
N ALA A 29 -8.26 7.92 -15.17
CA ALA A 29 -7.25 7.04 -15.73
C ALA A 29 -5.88 7.73 -15.76
N LEU A 30 -4.88 7.09 -15.17
CA LEU A 30 -3.51 7.56 -15.28
C LEU A 30 -2.99 7.39 -16.72
N SER A 31 -2.29 8.39 -17.23
CA SER A 31 -1.53 8.19 -18.46
C SER A 31 -0.46 7.11 -18.26
N PRO A 32 -0.02 6.40 -19.32
CA PRO A 32 1.03 5.38 -19.20
C PRO A 32 2.33 5.90 -18.54
N ALA A 33 2.65 7.18 -18.78
CA ALA A 33 3.82 7.81 -18.17
C ALA A 33 3.59 8.05 -16.66
N ALA A 34 2.42 8.55 -16.27
CA ALA A 34 2.06 8.78 -14.87
C ALA A 34 2.00 7.46 -14.09
N ALA A 35 1.42 6.41 -14.69
CA ALA A 35 1.37 5.09 -14.07
C ALA A 35 2.79 4.52 -13.82
N ARG A 36 3.69 4.61 -14.82
CA ARG A 36 5.10 4.20 -14.64
C ARG A 36 5.80 4.99 -13.54
N THR A 37 5.61 6.31 -13.49
CA THR A 37 6.19 7.16 -12.45
C THR A 37 5.66 6.78 -11.07
N ALA A 38 4.37 6.53 -10.94
CA ALA A 38 3.75 6.06 -9.70
C ALA A 38 4.34 4.71 -9.26
N CYS A 39 4.51 3.76 -10.19
CA CYS A 39 5.13 2.47 -9.89
C CYS A 39 6.57 2.60 -9.40
N LEU A 40 7.41 3.42 -10.05
CA LEU A 40 8.81 3.63 -9.65
C LEU A 40 8.90 4.29 -8.27
N ARG A 41 8.09 5.31 -7.99
CA ARG A 41 8.04 5.95 -6.68
C ARG A 41 7.56 4.98 -5.59
N GLY A 42 6.52 4.21 -5.88
CA GLY A 42 5.99 3.22 -4.95
C GLY A 42 7.01 2.12 -4.64
N GLU A 43 7.75 1.64 -5.64
CA GLU A 43 8.84 0.68 -5.44
C GLU A 43 9.93 1.25 -4.53
N SER A 44 10.44 2.46 -4.82
CA SER A 44 11.46 3.12 -4.01
C SER A 44 10.98 3.29 -2.57
N LEU A 45 9.77 3.82 -2.37
CA LEU A 45 9.17 4.01 -1.05
C LEU A 45 9.11 2.70 -0.25
N LEU A 46 8.57 1.63 -0.83
CA LEU A 46 8.42 0.35 -0.15
C LEU A 46 9.77 -0.33 0.14
N ARG A 47 10.78 -0.14 -0.69
CA ARG A 47 12.14 -0.62 -0.45
C ARG A 47 12.80 0.13 0.70
N SER A 48 12.73 1.45 0.71
CA SER A 48 13.31 2.28 1.77
C SER A 48 12.61 2.02 3.11
N LEU A 49 11.29 1.87 3.09
CA LEU A 49 10.50 1.49 4.27
C LEU A 49 10.95 0.13 4.82
N ALA A 50 11.18 -0.86 3.94
CA ALA A 50 11.66 -2.18 4.31
C ALA A 50 12.99 -2.11 5.06
N VAL A 51 13.98 -1.41 4.50
CA VAL A 51 15.32 -1.29 5.09
C VAL A 51 15.26 -0.66 6.48
N VAL A 52 14.42 0.37 6.68
CA VAL A 52 14.28 1.02 7.99
C VAL A 52 13.53 0.15 8.98
N GLU A 53 12.51 -0.57 8.56
CA GLU A 53 11.75 -1.48 9.42
C GLU A 53 12.56 -2.70 9.85
N ASP A 54 13.30 -3.30 8.92
CA ASP A 54 14.16 -4.47 9.18
C ASP A 54 15.35 -4.08 10.10
N SER A 55 15.87 -2.84 9.97
CA SER A 55 16.95 -2.32 10.82
C SER A 55 16.56 -2.13 12.28
N ARG A 56 15.28 -2.03 12.61
CA ARG A 56 14.80 -1.91 13.99
C ARG A 56 14.71 -3.26 14.71
N GLY A 57 14.81 -4.36 13.98
CA GLY A 57 14.74 -5.72 14.52
C GLY A 57 16.09 -6.40 14.74
N ASP A 58 17.16 -5.87 14.21
CA ASP A 58 18.46 -6.56 14.16
C ASP A 58 19.57 -5.65 14.71
N GLU A 59 19.73 -5.64 16.02
CA GLU A 59 20.88 -5.00 16.68
C GLU A 59 22.12 -5.93 16.82
N SER A 60 22.13 -7.08 16.16
CA SER A 60 23.23 -8.05 16.30
C SER A 60 23.64 -8.64 14.96
N ASP A 61 24.62 -8.06 14.27
CA ASP A 61 25.74 -8.78 13.63
C ASP A 61 26.73 -7.81 12.98
N GLU A 62 27.92 -7.76 13.55
CA GLU A 62 29.04 -6.86 13.18
C GLU A 62 29.91 -7.39 12.02
N HIS A 63 29.38 -8.03 10.99
CA HIS A 63 30.21 -8.51 9.91
C HIS A 63 29.66 -8.13 8.54
N GLY A 64 30.27 -7.15 7.92
CA GLY A 64 29.92 -6.58 6.62
C GLY A 64 29.47 -5.11 6.69
N ALA A 65 29.99 -4.38 7.66
CA ALA A 65 29.43 -3.13 8.18
C ALA A 65 29.29 -1.98 7.16
N SER A 66 30.13 -1.85 6.14
CA SER A 66 30.16 -0.62 5.34
C SER A 66 29.00 -0.52 4.35
N ASP A 67 28.73 -1.57 3.57
CA ASP A 67 27.67 -1.53 2.56
C ASP A 67 26.27 -1.54 3.18
N VAL A 68 26.07 -2.32 4.26
CA VAL A 68 24.81 -2.36 5.01
C VAL A 68 24.53 -1.00 5.66
N VAL A 69 25.55 -0.36 6.24
CA VAL A 69 25.41 0.99 6.83
C VAL A 69 25.10 2.02 5.75
N LEU A 70 25.76 1.95 4.59
CA LEU A 70 25.51 2.88 3.47
C LEU A 70 24.09 2.75 2.96
N HIS A 71 23.60 1.53 2.67
CA HIS A 71 22.23 1.30 2.26
C HIS A 71 21.20 1.77 3.30
N ARG A 72 21.52 1.60 4.60
CA ARG A 72 20.68 2.12 5.68
C ARG A 72 20.63 3.64 5.71
N ILE A 73 21.76 4.31 5.44
CA ILE A 73 21.83 5.77 5.36
C ILE A 73 21.04 6.27 4.14
N GLU A 74 21.23 5.66 2.97
CA GLU A 74 20.49 6.00 1.75
C GLU A 74 18.97 5.87 1.96
N ALA A 75 18.52 4.73 2.52
CA ALA A 75 17.12 4.51 2.81
C ALA A 75 16.54 5.55 3.80
N LYS A 76 17.31 5.94 4.83
CA LYS A 76 16.90 7.00 5.76
C LYS A 76 16.83 8.38 5.08
N LEU A 77 17.77 8.69 4.18
CA LEU A 77 17.75 9.92 3.41
C LEU A 77 16.56 9.98 2.47
N ASP A 78 16.24 8.88 1.77
CA ASP A 78 15.06 8.79 0.92
C ASP A 78 13.77 9.03 1.72
N LEU A 79 13.65 8.41 2.88
CA LEU A 79 12.50 8.60 3.76
C LEU A 79 12.42 10.01 4.36
N LEU A 80 13.55 10.63 4.68
CA LEU A 80 13.58 12.03 5.12
C LEU A 80 13.15 12.97 3.98
N THR A 81 13.62 12.71 2.76
CA THR A 81 13.21 13.47 1.57
C THR A 81 11.71 13.34 1.32
N ALA A 82 11.18 12.11 1.40
CA ALA A 82 9.76 11.85 1.29
C ALA A 82 8.96 12.55 2.42
N LEU A 83 9.46 12.51 3.65
CA LEU A 83 8.84 13.20 4.80
C LEU A 83 8.82 14.71 4.63
N VAL A 84 9.89 15.32 4.13
CA VAL A 84 9.93 16.76 3.84
C VAL A 84 8.95 17.10 2.72
N ALA A 85 8.94 16.32 1.64
CA ALA A 85 8.02 16.51 0.53
C ALA A 85 6.55 16.40 0.98
N SER A 86 6.22 15.47 1.88
CA SER A 86 4.86 15.28 2.38
C SER A 86 4.35 16.45 3.24
N ARG A 87 5.25 17.25 3.83
CA ARG A 87 4.87 18.47 4.56
C ARG A 87 4.25 19.55 3.67
N PHE A 88 4.52 19.49 2.38
CA PHE A 88 3.92 20.37 1.39
C PHE A 88 2.70 19.74 0.68
N ALA A 89 2.35 18.51 1.02
CA ALA A 89 1.17 17.85 0.50
C ALA A 89 -0.07 18.28 1.32
N GLU A 90 -1.03 18.94 0.67
CA GLU A 90 -2.23 19.48 1.31
C GLU A 90 -3.33 18.42 1.54
N HIS A 91 -3.08 17.14 1.25
CA HIS A 91 -4.12 16.11 1.25
C HIS A 91 -3.90 15.09 2.36
N PHE A 92 -4.83 15.07 3.32
CA PHE A 92 -4.96 13.99 4.28
C PHE A 92 -6.18 13.14 3.92
N ASP A 93 -5.92 11.92 3.47
CA ASP A 93 -7.01 10.97 3.23
C ASP A 93 -7.64 10.53 4.56
N PRO A 94 -8.96 10.29 4.61
CA PRO A 94 -9.59 9.75 5.79
C PRO A 94 -9.08 8.33 6.09
N ARG A 95 -8.93 8.00 7.37
CA ARG A 95 -8.65 6.63 7.78
C ARG A 95 -9.88 5.76 7.51
N ARG A 96 -9.69 4.70 6.74
CA ARG A 96 -10.75 3.79 6.31
C ARG A 96 -10.34 2.34 6.53
N PRO A 97 -11.30 1.43 6.82
CA PRO A 97 -11.05 0.01 6.69
C PRO A 97 -10.58 -0.32 5.27
N LEU A 98 -9.43 -0.94 5.20
CA LEU A 98 -8.77 -1.35 3.97
C LEU A 98 -8.38 -2.82 4.07
N ARG A 99 -8.80 -3.62 3.10
CA ARG A 99 -8.28 -4.94 2.87
C ARG A 99 -7.53 -4.94 1.55
N TRP A 100 -6.28 -5.34 1.55
CA TRP A 100 -5.44 -5.29 0.37
C TRP A 100 -4.47 -6.45 0.25
N SER A 101 -4.10 -6.75 -0.99
CA SER A 101 -3.13 -7.77 -1.39
C SER A 101 -2.20 -7.18 -2.45
N SER A 102 -1.31 -7.99 -3.02
CA SER A 102 -0.51 -7.58 -4.18
C SER A 102 -1.33 -7.44 -5.47
N LEU A 103 -2.56 -7.97 -5.52
CA LEU A 103 -3.42 -7.98 -6.71
C LEU A 103 -4.45 -6.86 -6.71
N GLY A 104 -4.86 -6.39 -5.53
CA GLY A 104 -5.92 -5.40 -5.43
C GLY A 104 -6.29 -5.04 -4.00
N ALA A 105 -7.35 -4.24 -3.86
CA ALA A 105 -7.84 -3.76 -2.59
C ALA A 105 -9.37 -3.72 -2.52
N CYS A 106 -9.87 -3.75 -1.29
CA CYS A 106 -11.24 -3.39 -0.96
C CYS A 106 -11.20 -2.32 0.12
N LEU A 107 -11.87 -1.20 -0.10
CA LEU A 107 -11.97 -0.11 0.87
C LEU A 107 -13.42 0.40 0.96
N GLU A 108 -13.76 0.97 2.12
CA GLU A 108 -15.04 1.63 2.30
C GLU A 108 -14.99 3.06 1.76
N VAL A 109 -16.00 3.44 1.00
CA VAL A 109 -16.18 4.79 0.44
C VAL A 109 -17.60 5.26 0.66
N ASP A 110 -17.81 6.58 0.60
CA ASP A 110 -19.14 7.16 0.82
C ASP A 110 -20.03 7.00 -0.42
N ASP A 111 -19.46 7.19 -1.60
CA ASP A 111 -20.18 7.19 -2.87
C ASP A 111 -19.85 5.96 -3.73
N ALA A 112 -20.84 5.52 -4.49
CA ALA A 112 -20.65 4.44 -5.46
C ALA A 112 -19.79 4.92 -6.64
N VAL A 113 -18.87 4.05 -7.08
CA VAL A 113 -18.07 4.28 -8.29
C VAL A 113 -18.37 3.18 -9.30
N ALA A 114 -18.62 3.56 -10.54
CA ALA A 114 -19.00 2.60 -11.57
C ALA A 114 -17.91 1.55 -11.84
N PRO A 115 -18.24 0.26 -11.96
CA PRO A 115 -17.31 -0.76 -12.41
C PRO A 115 -16.66 -0.38 -13.75
N GLY A 116 -15.39 -0.70 -13.91
CA GLY A 116 -14.59 -0.32 -15.09
C GLY A 116 -13.97 1.08 -14.98
N THR A 117 -14.31 1.87 -13.95
CA THR A 117 -13.67 3.18 -13.74
C THR A 117 -12.19 2.98 -13.42
N GLY A 118 -11.33 3.53 -14.26
CA GLY A 118 -9.88 3.59 -14.03
C GLY A 118 -9.52 4.71 -13.06
N GLY A 119 -8.44 4.51 -12.30
CA GLY A 119 -7.94 5.50 -11.35
C GLY A 119 -6.72 5.00 -10.61
N ALA A 120 -6.56 5.43 -9.36
CA ALA A 120 -5.51 4.94 -8.48
C ALA A 120 -6.00 4.80 -7.04
N LEU A 121 -5.54 3.77 -6.35
CA LEU A 121 -5.58 3.72 -4.89
C LEU A 121 -4.42 4.57 -4.36
N ARG A 122 -4.73 5.56 -3.55
CA ARG A 122 -3.77 6.29 -2.73
C ARG A 122 -3.88 5.75 -1.30
N VAL A 123 -2.77 5.29 -0.74
CA VAL A 123 -2.74 4.71 0.60
C VAL A 123 -1.45 5.06 1.31
N GLN A 124 -1.53 5.38 2.59
CA GLN A 124 -0.37 5.56 3.45
C GLN A 124 0.09 4.19 3.97
N PRO A 125 1.27 3.69 3.56
CA PRO A 125 1.68 2.31 3.87
C PRO A 125 2.14 2.11 5.31
N SER A 126 2.43 3.18 6.06
CA SER A 126 2.89 3.12 7.44
C SER A 126 2.38 4.30 8.26
N ASP A 127 2.03 4.08 9.54
CA ASP A 127 1.47 5.13 10.41
C ASP A 127 2.47 6.26 10.73
N TRP A 128 3.74 5.93 10.78
CA TRP A 128 4.79 6.90 11.12
C TRP A 128 5.33 7.69 9.92
N LEU A 129 5.04 7.23 8.70
CA LEU A 129 5.50 7.87 7.46
C LEU A 129 4.30 8.47 6.72
N PRO A 130 4.16 9.80 6.66
CA PRO A 130 3.01 10.44 6.02
C PRO A 130 3.06 10.42 4.48
N GLU A 131 4.03 9.72 3.89
CA GLU A 131 4.13 9.53 2.44
C GLU A 131 3.07 8.54 1.95
N THR A 132 2.56 8.75 0.75
CA THR A 132 1.50 7.92 0.17
C THR A 132 2.00 7.10 -1.00
N LEU A 133 1.56 5.86 -1.05
CA LEU A 133 1.71 4.96 -2.18
C LEU A 133 0.54 5.18 -3.13
N LEU A 134 0.84 5.36 -4.42
CA LEU A 134 -0.15 5.51 -5.47
C LEU A 134 -0.12 4.28 -6.38
N LEU A 135 -1.16 3.46 -6.33
CA LEU A 135 -1.27 2.21 -7.08
C LEU A 135 -2.31 2.38 -8.18
N PRO A 136 -1.94 2.31 -9.48
CA PRO A 136 -2.90 2.27 -10.57
C PRO A 136 -3.93 1.17 -10.33
N ALA A 137 -5.21 1.47 -10.50
CA ALA A 137 -6.27 0.53 -10.20
C ALA A 137 -7.51 0.75 -11.09
N THR A 138 -8.29 -0.31 -11.24
CA THR A 138 -9.59 -0.28 -11.91
C THR A 138 -10.65 -0.82 -10.95
N VAL A 139 -11.79 -0.15 -10.90
CA VAL A 139 -12.95 -0.60 -10.12
C VAL A 139 -13.51 -1.88 -10.71
N VAL A 140 -13.54 -2.94 -9.93
CA VAL A 140 -14.15 -4.22 -10.27
C VAL A 140 -15.63 -4.23 -9.89
N ALA A 141 -15.92 -3.74 -8.68
CA ALA A 141 -17.27 -3.65 -8.16
C ALA A 141 -17.40 -2.53 -7.14
N SER A 142 -18.61 -2.01 -7.00
CA SER A 142 -19.05 -1.18 -5.89
C SER A 142 -20.31 -1.83 -5.31
N VAL A 143 -20.26 -2.21 -4.03
CA VAL A 143 -21.32 -2.97 -3.38
C VAL A 143 -21.78 -2.22 -2.14
N ALA A 144 -23.09 -2.00 -1.99
CA ALA A 144 -23.64 -1.32 -0.82
C ALA A 144 -23.23 -2.03 0.48
N HIS A 145 -22.71 -1.26 1.43
CA HIS A 145 -22.25 -1.75 2.72
C HIS A 145 -22.51 -0.71 3.82
N GLY A 146 -23.36 -1.05 4.78
CA GLY A 146 -23.76 -0.11 5.82
C GLY A 146 -24.40 1.15 5.23
N ARG A 147 -23.81 2.32 5.52
CA ARG A 147 -24.26 3.62 4.98
C ARG A 147 -23.46 4.07 3.74
N GLY A 148 -22.44 3.32 3.35
CA GLY A 148 -21.57 3.63 2.23
C GLY A 148 -21.47 2.47 1.24
N GLN A 149 -20.34 2.34 0.60
CA GLN A 149 -20.04 1.33 -0.42
C GLN A 149 -18.73 0.62 -0.09
N GLN A 150 -18.66 -0.68 -0.37
CA GLN A 150 -17.40 -1.39 -0.51
C GLN A 150 -16.94 -1.30 -1.96
N LEU A 151 -15.81 -0.64 -2.16
CA LEU A 151 -15.19 -0.48 -3.46
C LEU A 151 -14.08 -1.52 -3.64
N TRP A 152 -14.24 -2.37 -4.65
CA TRP A 152 -13.31 -3.44 -4.99
C TRP A 152 -12.45 -3.00 -6.17
N LEU A 153 -11.14 -3.00 -5.97
CA LEU A 153 -10.14 -2.49 -6.90
C LEU A 153 -9.19 -3.59 -7.33
N ARG A 154 -8.96 -3.74 -8.62
CA ARG A 154 -7.87 -4.54 -9.16
C ARG A 154 -6.72 -3.60 -9.50
N PHE A 155 -5.52 -3.93 -9.05
CA PHE A 155 -4.32 -3.19 -9.41
C PHE A 155 -3.87 -3.52 -10.83
N GLY A 156 -3.23 -2.56 -11.45
CA GLY A 156 -2.52 -2.83 -12.65
C GLY A 156 -2.70 -1.85 -13.82
N PRO A 157 -1.74 -1.96 -14.75
CA PRO A 157 -0.55 -2.81 -14.67
C PRO A 157 0.48 -2.24 -13.68
N LEU A 158 0.99 -3.08 -12.77
CA LEU A 158 2.12 -2.77 -11.91
C LEU A 158 3.42 -3.29 -12.56
N THR A 159 4.57 -2.70 -12.19
CA THR A 159 5.86 -3.28 -12.56
C THR A 159 6.17 -4.51 -11.69
N PRO A 160 6.86 -5.54 -12.20
CA PRO A 160 7.23 -6.72 -11.40
C PRO A 160 8.00 -6.37 -10.13
N ALA A 161 8.79 -5.30 -10.18
CA ALA A 161 9.55 -4.81 -9.03
C ALA A 161 8.64 -4.24 -7.94
N LEU A 162 7.63 -3.44 -8.31
CA LEU A 162 6.63 -2.93 -7.38
C LEU A 162 5.75 -4.06 -6.81
N GLU A 163 5.29 -4.99 -7.65
CA GLU A 163 4.52 -6.16 -7.18
C GLU A 163 5.29 -6.94 -6.11
N SER A 164 6.57 -7.21 -6.38
CA SER A 164 7.45 -7.90 -5.42
C SER A 164 7.67 -7.09 -4.13
N ALA A 165 7.85 -5.78 -4.23
CA ALA A 165 8.01 -4.90 -3.06
C ALA A 165 6.73 -4.84 -2.23
N LEU A 166 5.56 -4.76 -2.89
CA LEU A 166 4.25 -4.74 -2.25
C LEU A 166 3.95 -6.07 -1.54
N ALA A 167 4.20 -7.21 -2.20
CA ALA A 167 4.04 -8.53 -1.59
C ALA A 167 4.89 -8.69 -0.32
N ARG A 168 6.15 -8.25 -0.35
CA ARG A 168 7.03 -8.25 0.83
C ARG A 168 6.55 -7.32 1.94
N HIS A 169 6.06 -6.13 1.59
CA HIS A 169 5.48 -5.21 2.55
C HIS A 169 4.28 -5.83 3.26
N LEU A 170 3.33 -6.37 2.52
CA LEU A 170 2.14 -7.04 3.07
C LEU A 170 2.49 -8.24 3.94
N PHE A 171 3.51 -9.00 3.58
CA PHE A 171 3.99 -10.09 4.42
C PHE A 171 4.53 -9.60 5.77
N ARG A 172 5.26 -8.47 5.79
CA ARG A 172 5.71 -7.85 7.05
C ARG A 172 4.53 -7.35 7.90
N VAL A 173 3.55 -6.70 7.27
CA VAL A 173 2.31 -6.26 7.94
C VAL A 173 1.60 -7.46 8.59
N HIS A 174 1.42 -8.53 7.84
CA HIS A 174 0.79 -9.76 8.33
C HIS A 174 1.55 -10.37 9.52
N ARG A 175 2.86 -10.47 9.43
CA ARG A 175 3.69 -10.99 10.53
C ARG A 175 3.56 -10.14 11.80
N ARG A 176 3.52 -8.82 11.68
CA ARG A 176 3.31 -7.92 12.83
C ARG A 176 1.95 -8.14 13.47
N ALA A 177 0.90 -8.20 12.67
CA ALA A 177 -0.46 -8.44 13.17
C ALA A 177 -0.57 -9.77 13.94
N ILE A 178 0.10 -10.84 13.46
CA ILE A 178 0.16 -12.12 14.20
C ILE A 178 0.95 -11.96 15.51
N ALA A 179 2.09 -11.26 15.49
CA ALA A 179 2.90 -11.07 16.69
C ALA A 179 2.14 -10.27 17.77
N GLU A 180 1.42 -9.23 17.36
CA GLU A 180 0.59 -8.42 18.26
C GLU A 180 -0.57 -9.23 18.84
N SER A 181 -1.27 -10.01 18.02
CA SER A 181 -2.37 -10.86 18.48
C SER A 181 -1.95 -11.90 19.52
N ARG A 182 -0.68 -12.37 19.47
CA ARG A 182 -0.10 -13.29 20.47
C ARG A 182 0.29 -12.63 21.78
N ARG A 183 0.58 -11.31 21.78
CA ARG A 183 0.94 -10.55 22.99
C ARG A 183 -0.27 -10.16 23.84
N VAL A 184 -1.45 -10.11 23.24
CA VAL A 184 -2.71 -9.73 23.89
C VAL A 184 -3.41 -10.93 24.55
N ARG A 185 -2.95 -12.17 24.26
CA ARG A 185 -3.43 -13.41 24.92
C ARG A 185 -2.52 -13.81 26.07
#